data_1a5e8585fd13aac26559ef39fbb65239
#
_entry.id   1a5e8585fd13aac26559ef39fbb65239
#
_cell.length_a   1.000
_cell.length_b   1.000
_cell.length_c   1.000
_cell.angle_alpha   90.00
_cell.angle_beta   90.00
_cell.angle_gamma   90.00
#
_symmetry.space_group_name_H-M   'P 1'
#
loop_
_entity.id
_entity.type
_entity.pdbx_description
1 polymer ?
#
loop_
_entity_poly.entity_id
_entity_poly.type
_entity_poly.pdbx_seq_one_letter_code
_entity_poly.pdbx_strand_id
1 'polypeptide(L)'
;YDLPKFGNVSLLHMTDCHAQLLPIYFREPNVNLGFGDQFGKVPHLVGDQLLKHFGFKPNSIEAHAYTYLNFEKAAQTYGKVGGFAHLATLVKRMKATRPGALLLDGGDTWQGSGTALWSNAQDMVDACKALGVNVMTLHWESTYGEARVKEIEEKDFAGHIDIVAQNVKTTDFGDPVFKPYVMKNINGIPVAIIGQAFPYTPIANPRWQTPNWSFGVQDENMQKTVDEARAAGAQVVVVISHNGMDVDLKMASRVKGIDAIFGGHTHDGVPAPVVVKNAGGQTLVTN
;
A
#
# COMPACT_ATOMS: atom_id res chain seq x y z
N TYR A 1 -16.00 2.00 12.50
CA TYR A 1 -15.59 0.98 11.52
C TYR A 1 -16.49 -0.26 11.58
N ASP A 2 -17.81 -0.05 11.58
CA ASP A 2 -18.78 -1.13 11.41
C ASP A 2 -19.04 -1.35 9.92
N LEU A 3 -18.01 -1.86 9.24
CA LEU A 3 -18.09 -2.15 7.81
C LEU A 3 -18.84 -3.47 7.57
N PRO A 4 -19.75 -3.52 6.59
CA PRO A 4 -20.42 -4.77 6.21
C PRO A 4 -19.39 -5.84 5.82
N LYS A 5 -19.76 -7.11 6.06
CA LYS A 5 -18.94 -8.25 5.66
C LYS A 5 -19.48 -8.82 4.37
N PHE A 6 -18.60 -9.04 3.40
CA PHE A 6 -18.92 -9.65 2.13
C PHE A 6 -17.92 -10.76 1.82
N GLY A 7 -18.42 -11.86 1.25
CA GLY A 7 -17.60 -12.96 0.78
C GLY A 7 -16.76 -13.66 1.85
N ASN A 8 -15.81 -14.45 1.40
CA ASN A 8 -14.96 -15.31 2.24
C ASN A 8 -13.54 -14.76 2.43
N VAL A 9 -13.09 -13.87 1.54
CA VAL A 9 -11.76 -13.25 1.57
C VAL A 9 -11.86 -11.86 2.16
N SER A 10 -11.09 -11.61 3.22
CA SER A 10 -10.95 -10.29 3.83
C SER A 10 -9.49 -9.89 3.86
N LEU A 11 -9.18 -8.77 3.24
CA LEU A 11 -7.86 -8.16 3.23
C LEU A 11 -7.95 -6.79 3.87
N LEU A 12 -7.07 -6.54 4.83
CA LEU A 12 -6.86 -5.24 5.44
C LEU A 12 -5.62 -4.66 4.80
N HIS A 13 -5.64 -3.39 4.46
CA HIS A 13 -4.50 -2.71 3.85
C HIS A 13 -4.12 -1.47 4.65
N MET A 14 -2.83 -1.29 4.83
CA MET A 14 -2.19 -0.06 5.29
C MET A 14 -1.01 0.26 4.38
N THR A 15 -0.64 1.53 4.32
CA THR A 15 0.50 2.01 3.53
C THR A 15 0.98 3.35 4.08
N ASP A 16 2.18 3.77 3.71
CA ASP A 16 2.69 5.13 3.96
C ASP A 16 2.63 5.56 5.43
N CYS A 17 2.97 4.64 6.34
CA CYS A 17 2.96 4.91 7.79
C CYS A 17 4.14 5.77 8.24
N HIS A 18 5.20 5.88 7.44
CA HIS A 18 6.35 6.75 7.62
C HIS A 18 6.91 6.75 9.06
N ALA A 19 7.02 5.55 9.64
CA ALA A 19 7.54 5.32 10.99
C ALA A 19 6.82 6.14 12.09
N GLN A 20 5.54 6.43 11.91
CA GLN A 20 4.74 7.15 12.89
C GLN A 20 4.23 6.21 13.98
N LEU A 21 5.05 5.94 15.00
CA LEU A 21 4.67 5.08 16.14
C LEU A 21 3.68 5.76 17.07
N LEU A 22 3.79 7.07 17.28
CA LEU A 22 2.96 7.85 18.18
C LEU A 22 1.93 8.69 17.42
N PRO A 23 0.74 8.94 17.99
CA PRO A 23 -0.23 9.82 17.38
C PRO A 23 0.24 11.28 17.41
N ILE A 24 -0.04 12.03 16.35
CA ILE A 24 0.37 13.43 16.18
C ILE A 24 -0.77 14.31 15.70
N TYR A 25 -0.61 15.64 15.83
CA TYR A 25 -1.45 16.64 15.16
C TYR A 25 -0.85 16.89 13.78
N PHE A 26 -1.25 16.10 12.81
CA PHE A 26 -0.76 16.24 11.45
C PHE A 26 -1.83 15.88 10.42
N ARG A 27 -1.86 16.63 9.35
CA ARG A 27 -2.64 16.32 8.17
C ARG A 27 -1.95 16.90 6.95
N GLU A 28 -1.57 16.04 6.03
CA GLU A 28 -1.00 16.44 4.76
C GLU A 28 -2.08 16.99 3.83
N PRO A 29 -1.85 18.13 3.16
CA PRO A 29 -2.78 18.60 2.13
C PRO A 29 -2.79 17.60 0.97
N ASN A 30 -3.96 17.12 0.60
CA ASN A 30 -4.10 16.33 -0.62
C ASN A 30 -3.99 17.26 -1.84
N VAL A 31 -3.05 16.97 -2.72
CA VAL A 31 -2.74 17.77 -3.93
C VAL A 31 -2.87 16.96 -5.22
N ASN A 32 -3.52 15.81 -5.18
CA ASN A 32 -3.76 14.98 -6.36
C ASN A 32 -4.75 15.67 -7.32
N LEU A 33 -4.23 16.60 -8.10
CA LEU A 33 -4.97 17.36 -9.11
C LEU A 33 -4.76 16.73 -10.48
N GLY A 34 -5.86 16.36 -11.15
CA GLY A 34 -5.81 15.88 -12.51
C GLY A 34 -5.38 16.95 -13.52
N PHE A 35 -4.75 16.52 -14.61
CA PHE A 35 -4.38 17.37 -15.73
C PHE A 35 -5.31 17.15 -16.93
N GLY A 36 -5.50 18.22 -17.74
CA GLY A 36 -6.31 18.15 -18.95
C GLY A 36 -7.71 17.62 -18.67
N ASP A 37 -8.08 16.57 -19.35
CA ASP A 37 -9.41 15.97 -19.24
C ASP A 37 -9.69 15.26 -17.90
N GLN A 38 -8.67 15.06 -17.07
CA GLN A 38 -8.82 14.44 -15.75
C GLN A 38 -9.06 15.47 -14.64
N PHE A 39 -8.88 16.76 -14.92
CA PHE A 39 -9.13 17.81 -13.94
C PHE A 39 -10.58 17.77 -13.43
N GLY A 40 -10.74 17.76 -12.12
CA GLY A 40 -12.05 17.74 -11.47
C GLY A 40 -12.85 16.42 -11.63
N LYS A 41 -12.20 15.32 -12.05
CA LYS A 41 -12.79 13.98 -12.11
C LYS A 41 -12.19 13.06 -11.07
N VAL A 42 -12.95 12.05 -10.66
CA VAL A 42 -12.45 10.97 -9.78
C VAL A 42 -11.31 10.23 -10.49
N PRO A 43 -10.19 9.91 -9.81
CA PRO A 43 -9.91 10.12 -8.37
C PRO A 43 -9.30 11.47 -8.01
N HIS A 44 -9.12 12.38 -8.97
CA HIS A 44 -8.40 13.65 -8.83
C HIS A 44 -9.27 14.76 -8.21
N LEU A 45 -10.01 14.41 -7.16
CA LEU A 45 -10.85 15.34 -6.41
C LEU A 45 -10.21 15.64 -5.05
N VAL A 46 -10.07 16.92 -4.71
CA VAL A 46 -9.50 17.38 -3.45
C VAL A 46 -10.39 18.45 -2.80
N GLY A 47 -10.27 18.62 -1.48
CA GLY A 47 -10.94 19.68 -0.74
C GLY A 47 -12.46 19.68 -0.93
N ASP A 48 -13.02 20.85 -1.19
CA ASP A 48 -14.48 21.04 -1.33
C ASP A 48 -15.10 20.22 -2.48
N GLN A 49 -14.34 20.00 -3.56
CA GLN A 49 -14.82 19.19 -4.69
C GLN A 49 -15.02 17.73 -4.27
N LEU A 50 -14.09 17.17 -3.45
CA LEU A 50 -14.22 15.84 -2.89
C LEU A 50 -15.44 15.74 -1.98
N LEU A 51 -15.61 16.68 -1.04
CA LEU A 51 -16.76 16.70 -0.13
C LEU A 51 -18.08 16.73 -0.91
N LYS A 52 -18.17 17.60 -1.93
CA LYS A 52 -19.37 17.74 -2.74
C LYS A 52 -19.68 16.46 -3.53
N HIS A 53 -18.67 15.84 -4.14
CA HIS A 53 -18.85 14.64 -4.96
C HIS A 53 -19.36 13.44 -4.13
N PHE A 54 -18.76 13.22 -2.96
CA PHE A 54 -19.11 12.11 -2.08
C PHE A 54 -20.25 12.44 -1.08
N GLY A 55 -20.76 13.66 -1.08
CA GLY A 55 -21.84 14.07 -0.19
C GLY A 55 -21.42 14.20 1.28
N PHE A 56 -20.14 14.41 1.55
CA PHE A 56 -19.63 14.58 2.91
C PHE A 56 -19.93 15.99 3.44
N LYS A 57 -20.30 16.07 4.71
CA LYS A 57 -20.57 17.37 5.35
C LYS A 57 -19.28 18.09 5.72
N PRO A 58 -19.18 19.41 5.52
CA PRO A 58 -18.07 20.19 6.06
C PRO A 58 -17.92 20.00 7.57
N ASN A 59 -16.69 19.92 8.05
CA ASN A 59 -16.32 19.68 9.46
C ASN A 59 -16.80 18.33 10.03
N SER A 60 -17.22 17.38 9.21
CA SER A 60 -17.50 16.02 9.64
C SER A 60 -16.19 15.22 9.83
N ILE A 61 -16.31 14.02 10.39
CA ILE A 61 -15.17 13.10 10.56
C ILE A 61 -14.64 12.66 9.18
N GLU A 62 -15.52 12.48 8.18
CA GLU A 62 -15.15 12.17 6.81
C GLU A 62 -14.39 13.33 6.17
N ALA A 63 -14.85 14.58 6.38
CA ALA A 63 -14.12 15.75 5.89
C ALA A 63 -12.71 15.82 6.48
N HIS A 64 -12.56 15.49 7.76
CA HIS A 64 -11.25 15.43 8.41
C HIS A 64 -10.41 14.25 7.92
N ALA A 65 -11.03 13.10 7.63
CA ALA A 65 -10.33 11.91 7.14
C ALA A 65 -9.76 12.11 5.72
N TYR A 66 -10.49 12.80 4.84
CA TYR A 66 -10.15 12.86 3.41
C TYR A 66 -9.66 14.22 2.92
N THR A 67 -9.70 15.28 3.75
CA THR A 67 -9.31 16.62 3.33
C THR A 67 -8.49 17.33 4.39
N TYR A 68 -7.80 18.38 3.97
CA TYR A 68 -7.09 19.32 4.86
C TYR A 68 -7.98 20.48 5.33
N LEU A 69 -9.21 20.56 4.86
CA LEU A 69 -10.11 21.68 5.13
C LEU A 69 -10.37 21.86 6.63
N ASN A 70 -10.26 23.11 7.08
CA ASN A 70 -10.45 23.49 8.49
C ASN A 70 -9.62 22.65 9.47
N PHE A 71 -8.37 22.33 9.11
CA PHE A 71 -7.49 21.43 9.86
C PHE A 71 -7.38 21.81 11.35
N GLU A 72 -7.15 23.08 11.67
CA GLU A 72 -6.99 23.52 13.06
C GLU A 72 -8.22 23.20 13.92
N LYS A 73 -9.42 23.49 13.39
CA LYS A 73 -10.68 23.17 14.06
C LYS A 73 -10.90 21.66 14.18
N ALA A 74 -10.60 20.91 13.14
CA ALA A 74 -10.71 19.46 13.13
C ALA A 74 -9.73 18.85 14.15
N ALA A 75 -8.47 19.30 14.20
CA ALA A 75 -7.48 18.86 15.16
C ALA A 75 -7.91 19.13 16.63
N GLN A 76 -8.53 20.28 16.90
CA GLN A 76 -9.11 20.56 18.22
C GLN A 76 -10.26 19.62 18.57
N THR A 77 -11.08 19.25 17.57
CA THR A 77 -12.26 18.39 17.77
C THR A 77 -11.89 16.94 17.92
N TYR A 78 -11.01 16.43 17.06
CA TYR A 78 -10.69 15.00 16.93
C TYR A 78 -9.39 14.60 17.63
N GLY A 79 -8.52 15.58 17.96
CA GLY A 79 -7.26 15.33 18.66
C GLY A 79 -6.16 14.79 17.74
N LYS A 80 -5.18 14.14 18.37
CA LYS A 80 -4.07 13.49 17.66
C LYS A 80 -4.55 12.26 16.91
N VAL A 81 -4.02 12.04 15.70
CA VAL A 81 -4.37 10.94 14.80
C VAL A 81 -3.17 10.06 14.48
N GLY A 82 -3.41 8.87 13.93
CA GLY A 82 -2.40 7.90 13.56
C GLY A 82 -1.78 7.19 14.77
N GLY A 83 -0.57 6.68 14.57
CA GLY A 83 0.17 5.89 15.56
C GLY A 83 -0.19 4.41 15.58
N PHE A 84 0.84 3.57 15.71
CA PHE A 84 0.68 2.12 15.64
C PHE A 84 -0.20 1.53 16.75
N ALA A 85 -0.27 2.15 17.92
CA ALA A 85 -1.16 1.68 18.99
C ALA A 85 -2.65 1.83 18.62
N HIS A 86 -3.03 2.94 17.98
CA HIS A 86 -4.39 3.14 17.46
C HIS A 86 -4.67 2.17 16.31
N LEU A 87 -3.72 2.06 15.37
CA LEU A 87 -3.81 1.14 14.25
C LEU A 87 -3.96 -0.31 14.73
N ALA A 88 -3.18 -0.74 15.73
CA ALA A 88 -3.28 -2.07 16.33
C ALA A 88 -4.67 -2.36 16.92
N THR A 89 -5.27 -1.37 17.58
CA THR A 89 -6.63 -1.49 18.09
C THR A 89 -7.64 -1.69 16.98
N LEU A 90 -7.53 -0.90 15.89
CA LEU A 90 -8.40 -1.01 14.73
C LEU A 90 -8.23 -2.38 14.04
N VAL A 91 -7.00 -2.78 13.74
CA VAL A 91 -6.68 -4.06 13.09
C VAL A 91 -7.22 -5.24 13.91
N LYS A 92 -7.01 -5.25 15.23
CA LYS A 92 -7.54 -6.29 16.13
C LYS A 92 -9.07 -6.37 16.07
N ARG A 93 -9.76 -5.24 16.13
CA ARG A 93 -11.23 -5.19 16.03
C ARG A 93 -11.72 -5.74 14.69
N MET A 94 -11.09 -5.34 13.59
CA MET A 94 -11.48 -5.79 12.25
C MET A 94 -11.20 -7.29 12.07
N LYS A 95 -10.03 -7.79 12.46
CA LYS A 95 -9.67 -9.21 12.39
C LYS A 95 -10.59 -10.08 13.29
N ALA A 96 -10.97 -9.60 14.46
CA ALA A 96 -11.88 -10.32 15.36
C ALA A 96 -13.24 -10.67 14.73
N THR A 97 -13.69 -9.87 13.78
CA THR A 97 -14.96 -10.07 13.06
C THR A 97 -14.78 -10.68 11.67
N ARG A 98 -13.54 -10.90 11.23
CA ARG A 98 -13.18 -11.44 9.90
C ARG A 98 -12.12 -12.53 10.05
N PRO A 99 -12.52 -13.75 10.45
CA PRO A 99 -11.59 -14.86 10.60
C PRO A 99 -10.77 -15.09 9.32
N GLY A 100 -9.46 -15.31 9.48
CA GLY A 100 -8.55 -15.50 8.35
C GLY A 100 -8.15 -14.23 7.61
N ALA A 101 -8.60 -13.04 8.06
CA ALA A 101 -8.20 -11.78 7.44
C ALA A 101 -6.68 -11.54 7.52
N LEU A 102 -6.08 -11.16 6.39
CA LEU A 102 -4.68 -10.76 6.32
C LEU A 102 -4.54 -9.24 6.40
N LEU A 103 -3.43 -8.77 6.98
CA LEU A 103 -3.00 -7.39 6.94
C LEU A 103 -1.88 -7.26 5.90
N LEU A 104 -2.10 -6.43 4.91
CA LEU A 104 -1.17 -6.11 3.84
C LEU A 104 -0.57 -4.73 4.08
N ASP A 105 0.69 -4.56 3.73
CA ASP A 105 1.43 -3.31 3.86
C ASP A 105 1.96 -2.86 2.50
N GLY A 106 1.51 -1.70 2.06
CA GLY A 106 1.86 -1.12 0.76
C GLY A 106 3.26 -0.51 0.68
N GLY A 107 4.05 -0.54 1.76
CA GLY A 107 5.37 0.08 1.84
C GLY A 107 5.36 1.49 2.42
N ASP A 108 6.54 2.11 2.45
CA ASP A 108 6.79 3.37 3.16
C ASP A 108 6.44 3.33 4.66
N THR A 109 6.65 2.18 5.25
CA THR A 109 6.30 1.95 6.65
C THR A 109 7.49 2.21 7.58
N TRP A 110 8.74 1.87 7.18
CA TRP A 110 9.87 1.89 8.09
C TRP A 110 10.61 3.22 8.17
N GLN A 111 10.42 4.13 7.23
CA GLN A 111 11.20 5.36 7.13
C GLN A 111 10.30 6.59 7.34
N GLY A 112 10.78 7.56 8.13
CA GLY A 112 10.11 8.85 8.33
C GLY A 112 10.28 9.44 9.73
N SER A 113 10.89 8.72 10.70
CA SER A 113 11.16 9.25 12.05
C SER A 113 12.64 9.14 12.44
N GLY A 114 13.06 9.97 13.41
CA GLY A 114 14.40 9.91 13.96
C GLY A 114 14.69 8.58 14.66
N THR A 115 13.70 8.00 15.36
CA THR A 115 13.85 6.71 16.03
C THR A 115 14.09 5.59 15.04
N ALA A 116 13.36 5.56 13.93
CA ALA A 116 13.57 4.56 12.87
C ALA A 116 14.96 4.71 12.23
N LEU A 117 15.42 5.94 11.99
CA LEU A 117 16.77 6.18 11.49
C LEU A 117 17.84 5.66 12.48
N TRP A 118 17.72 5.99 13.77
CA TRP A 118 18.71 5.61 14.78
C TRP A 118 18.70 4.12 15.12
N SER A 119 17.55 3.46 15.04
CA SER A 119 17.42 2.02 15.24
C SER A 119 17.72 1.20 13.98
N ASN A 120 18.03 1.87 12.86
CA ASN A 120 18.17 1.23 11.54
C ASN A 120 16.94 0.39 11.19
N ALA A 121 15.74 1.01 11.33
CA ALA A 121 14.40 0.48 11.15
C ALA A 121 13.96 -0.61 12.15
N GLN A 122 14.77 -1.00 13.14
CA GLN A 122 14.41 -2.11 14.04
C GLN A 122 13.12 -1.86 14.82
N ASP A 123 12.88 -0.63 15.26
CA ASP A 123 11.64 -0.25 15.96
C ASP A 123 10.39 -0.49 15.10
N MET A 124 10.47 -0.20 13.80
CA MET A 124 9.36 -0.40 12.87
C MET A 124 9.21 -1.86 12.45
N VAL A 125 10.31 -2.59 12.32
CA VAL A 125 10.31 -4.05 12.11
C VAL A 125 9.56 -4.76 13.25
N ASP A 126 9.88 -4.40 14.50
CA ASP A 126 9.22 -4.96 15.67
C ASP A 126 7.74 -4.53 15.74
N ALA A 127 7.44 -3.28 15.37
CA ALA A 127 6.08 -2.77 15.32
C ALA A 127 5.23 -3.49 14.25
N CYS A 128 5.76 -3.75 13.04
CA CYS A 128 5.08 -4.50 11.98
C CYS A 128 4.76 -5.94 12.43
N LYS A 129 5.71 -6.61 13.09
CA LYS A 129 5.49 -7.94 13.67
C LYS A 129 4.42 -7.92 14.74
N ALA A 130 4.48 -6.96 15.67
CA ALA A 130 3.51 -6.81 16.76
C ALA A 130 2.10 -6.45 16.24
N LEU A 131 2.01 -5.69 15.15
CA LEU A 131 0.75 -5.34 14.47
C LEU A 131 0.13 -6.55 13.75
N GLY A 132 0.96 -7.50 13.34
CA GLY A 132 0.54 -8.71 12.63
C GLY A 132 0.37 -8.49 11.14
N VAL A 133 1.30 -7.72 10.52
CA VAL A 133 1.47 -7.65 9.06
C VAL A 133 1.76 -9.04 8.53
N ASN A 134 1.18 -9.40 7.40
CA ASN A 134 1.36 -10.71 6.78
C ASN A 134 2.19 -10.66 5.51
N VAL A 135 1.98 -9.65 4.68
CA VAL A 135 2.69 -9.44 3.40
C VAL A 135 2.94 -7.96 3.20
N MET A 136 4.12 -7.57 2.70
CA MET A 136 4.44 -6.19 2.39
C MET A 136 5.21 -6.03 1.08
N THR A 137 5.16 -4.83 0.51
CA THR A 137 6.04 -4.37 -0.55
C THR A 137 6.94 -3.24 -0.07
N LEU A 138 7.71 -2.58 -0.96
CA LEU A 138 8.81 -1.69 -0.57
C LEU A 138 8.76 -0.35 -1.30
N HIS A 139 9.26 0.69 -0.62
CA HIS A 139 9.68 1.95 -1.20
C HIS A 139 10.92 2.51 -0.46
N TRP A 140 10.73 3.39 0.51
CA TRP A 140 11.84 3.99 1.26
C TRP A 140 12.48 3.04 2.27
N GLU A 141 11.96 1.86 2.45
CA GLU A 141 12.66 0.76 3.11
C GLU A 141 14.05 0.54 2.48
N SER A 142 14.14 0.73 1.17
CA SER A 142 15.40 0.63 0.42
C SER A 142 16.46 1.66 0.84
N THR A 143 16.07 2.76 1.50
CA THR A 143 17.01 3.78 1.99
C THR A 143 17.93 3.29 3.11
N TYR A 144 17.55 2.19 3.78
CA TYR A 144 18.43 1.52 4.74
C TYR A 144 19.51 0.67 4.08
N GLY A 145 19.48 0.53 2.75
CA GLY A 145 20.44 -0.21 1.94
C GLY A 145 20.07 -1.69 1.76
N GLU A 146 20.56 -2.25 0.66
CA GLU A 146 20.24 -3.64 0.24
C GLU A 146 20.53 -4.67 1.33
N ALA A 147 21.69 -4.55 1.99
CA ALA A 147 22.12 -5.50 3.02
C ALA A 147 21.15 -5.50 4.22
N ARG A 148 20.69 -4.33 4.67
CA ARG A 148 19.76 -4.25 5.79
C ARG A 148 18.38 -4.76 5.44
N VAL A 149 17.88 -4.42 4.25
CA VAL A 149 16.56 -4.92 3.80
C VAL A 149 16.57 -6.44 3.68
N LYS A 150 17.63 -7.02 3.13
CA LYS A 150 17.79 -8.48 3.04
C LYS A 150 17.93 -9.13 4.41
N GLU A 151 18.66 -8.51 5.32
CA GLU A 151 18.77 -8.99 6.70
C GLU A 151 17.40 -9.06 7.39
N ILE A 152 16.58 -8.00 7.25
CA ILE A 152 15.23 -7.97 7.81
C ILE A 152 14.36 -9.08 7.18
N GLU A 153 14.38 -9.23 5.86
CA GLU A 153 13.64 -10.30 5.18
C GLU A 153 14.04 -11.69 5.70
N GLU A 154 15.33 -11.96 5.75
CA GLU A 154 15.85 -13.30 6.01
C GLU A 154 15.89 -13.69 7.49
N LYS A 155 15.99 -12.70 8.39
CA LYS A 155 16.09 -12.95 9.83
C LYS A 155 14.85 -12.48 10.60
N ASP A 156 14.53 -11.19 10.52
CA ASP A 156 13.50 -10.60 11.36
C ASP A 156 12.09 -11.02 10.91
N PHE A 157 11.87 -11.10 9.60
CA PHE A 157 10.57 -11.42 8.99
C PHE A 157 10.40 -12.89 8.64
N ALA A 158 11.47 -13.69 8.70
CA ALA A 158 11.41 -15.12 8.38
C ALA A 158 10.29 -15.83 9.14
N GLY A 159 9.35 -16.41 8.41
CA GLY A 159 8.18 -17.11 8.98
C GLY A 159 7.08 -16.21 9.56
N HIS A 160 7.21 -14.89 9.46
CA HIS A 160 6.25 -13.91 9.98
C HIS A 160 5.63 -13.07 8.88
N ILE A 161 6.45 -12.36 8.10
CA ILE A 161 6.03 -11.40 7.09
C ILE A 161 6.72 -11.76 5.76
N ASP A 162 5.97 -11.89 4.68
CA ASP A 162 6.56 -12.05 3.36
C ASP A 162 6.78 -10.67 2.71
N ILE A 163 8.00 -10.39 2.25
CA ILE A 163 8.28 -9.27 1.35
C ILE A 163 8.09 -9.73 -0.09
N VAL A 164 7.31 -8.99 -0.86
CA VAL A 164 7.02 -9.29 -2.27
C VAL A 164 7.28 -8.09 -3.17
N ALA A 165 7.96 -8.30 -4.29
CA ALA A 165 8.20 -7.28 -5.30
C ALA A 165 8.55 -7.91 -6.65
N GLN A 166 7.61 -7.90 -7.61
CA GLN A 166 7.84 -8.47 -8.93
C GLN A 166 8.82 -7.65 -9.80
N ASN A 167 8.98 -6.37 -9.45
CA ASN A 167 9.71 -5.39 -10.24
C ASN A 167 11.09 -5.04 -9.69
N VAL A 168 11.55 -5.69 -8.61
CA VAL A 168 12.91 -5.49 -8.09
C VAL A 168 13.79 -6.65 -8.54
N LYS A 169 14.83 -6.33 -9.32
CA LYS A 169 15.71 -7.32 -9.94
C LYS A 169 17.16 -6.93 -9.74
N THR A 170 18.05 -7.90 -9.82
CA THR A 170 19.50 -7.63 -9.83
C THR A 170 19.90 -6.91 -11.11
N THR A 171 20.91 -6.03 -11.02
CA THR A 171 21.36 -5.24 -12.18
C THR A 171 22.24 -6.03 -13.14
N ASP A 172 22.84 -7.13 -12.70
CA ASP A 172 23.75 -7.98 -13.49
C ASP A 172 23.00 -8.99 -14.39
N PHE A 173 22.15 -9.83 -13.80
CA PHE A 173 21.45 -10.89 -14.54
C PHE A 173 19.93 -10.68 -14.63
N GLY A 174 19.38 -9.69 -13.93
CA GLY A 174 17.94 -9.47 -13.93
C GLY A 174 17.16 -10.49 -13.10
N ASP A 175 17.82 -11.17 -12.18
CA ASP A 175 17.19 -12.14 -11.28
C ASP A 175 16.28 -11.42 -10.26
N PRO A 176 15.15 -12.02 -9.86
CA PRO A 176 14.29 -11.49 -8.83
C PRO A 176 15.05 -11.36 -7.50
N VAL A 177 15.00 -10.17 -6.88
CA VAL A 177 15.55 -9.94 -5.54
C VAL A 177 14.63 -10.46 -4.46
N PHE A 178 13.33 -10.30 -4.67
CA PHE A 178 12.26 -10.76 -3.78
C PHE A 178 11.32 -11.71 -4.52
N LYS A 179 10.52 -12.46 -3.77
CA LYS A 179 9.42 -13.23 -4.36
C LYS A 179 8.50 -12.28 -5.13
N PRO A 180 8.13 -12.56 -6.38
CA PRO A 180 7.20 -11.71 -7.11
C PRO A 180 5.80 -11.71 -6.47
N TYR A 181 5.38 -12.83 -5.91
CA TYR A 181 4.12 -13.00 -5.21
C TYR A 181 4.18 -14.13 -4.17
N VAL A 182 3.17 -14.19 -3.32
CA VAL A 182 2.91 -15.33 -2.42
C VAL A 182 1.48 -15.80 -2.56
N MET A 183 1.28 -17.12 -2.40
CA MET A 183 -0.05 -17.74 -2.33
C MET A 183 -0.48 -17.89 -0.88
N LYS A 184 -1.67 -17.39 -0.54
CA LYS A 184 -2.29 -17.56 0.78
C LYS A 184 -3.65 -18.24 0.62
N ASN A 185 -3.96 -19.17 1.51
CA ASN A 185 -5.30 -19.74 1.57
C ASN A 185 -6.11 -18.97 2.62
N ILE A 186 -7.16 -18.27 2.18
CA ILE A 186 -8.05 -17.51 3.07
C ILE A 186 -9.42 -18.16 3.04
N ASN A 187 -9.77 -18.85 4.12
CA ASN A 187 -11.06 -19.55 4.25
C ASN A 187 -11.38 -20.50 3.07
N GLY A 188 -10.36 -21.22 2.60
CA GLY A 188 -10.48 -22.16 1.50
C GLY A 188 -10.29 -21.55 0.09
N ILE A 189 -10.11 -20.25 -0.01
CA ILE A 189 -9.89 -19.54 -1.28
C ILE A 189 -8.39 -19.27 -1.47
N PRO A 190 -7.77 -19.78 -2.56
CA PRO A 190 -6.38 -19.44 -2.92
C PRO A 190 -6.29 -17.99 -3.41
N VAL A 191 -5.53 -17.17 -2.69
CA VAL A 191 -5.31 -15.75 -3.00
C VAL A 191 -3.84 -15.53 -3.33
N ALA A 192 -3.53 -15.00 -4.50
CA ALA A 192 -2.21 -14.52 -4.83
C ALA A 192 -2.08 -13.04 -4.43
N ILE A 193 -1.01 -12.71 -3.72
CA ILE A 193 -0.66 -11.35 -3.35
C ILE A 193 0.66 -11.02 -4.04
N ILE A 194 0.59 -10.17 -5.06
CA ILE A 194 1.73 -9.73 -5.87
C ILE A 194 2.23 -8.41 -5.30
N GLY A 195 3.56 -8.21 -5.26
CA GLY A 195 4.16 -6.96 -4.84
C GLY A 195 4.62 -6.11 -6.02
N GLN A 196 4.43 -4.81 -5.89
CA GLN A 196 4.93 -3.79 -6.80
C GLN A 196 5.62 -2.70 -5.99
N ALA A 197 6.94 -2.75 -5.90
CA ALA A 197 7.74 -1.73 -5.23
C ALA A 197 7.76 -0.43 -6.03
N PHE A 198 8.09 0.70 -5.38
CA PHE A 198 8.17 2.00 -6.04
C PHE A 198 9.12 1.97 -7.24
N PRO A 199 8.63 2.26 -8.45
CA PRO A 199 9.39 2.02 -9.68
C PRO A 199 10.53 2.99 -9.91
N TYR A 200 10.49 4.16 -9.28
CA TYR A 200 11.46 5.25 -9.49
C TYR A 200 12.48 5.38 -8.35
N THR A 201 12.61 4.37 -7.50
CA THR A 201 13.57 4.33 -6.38
C THR A 201 14.99 4.77 -6.79
N PRO A 202 15.59 4.32 -7.93
CA PRO A 202 16.93 4.74 -8.33
C PRO A 202 17.04 6.19 -8.80
N ILE A 203 15.91 6.84 -9.07
CA ILE A 203 15.86 8.25 -9.47
C ILE A 203 15.63 9.14 -8.25
N ALA A 204 14.80 8.67 -7.33
CA ALA A 204 14.41 9.40 -6.12
C ALA A 204 15.49 9.34 -5.02
N ASN A 205 16.37 8.35 -5.05
CA ASN A 205 17.34 8.09 -3.98
C ASN A 205 18.78 7.99 -4.51
N PRO A 206 19.79 8.29 -3.66
CA PRO A 206 21.19 8.07 -4.00
C PRO A 206 21.47 6.63 -4.40
N ARG A 207 22.14 6.42 -5.53
CA ARG A 207 22.38 5.09 -6.10
C ARG A 207 23.13 4.14 -5.16
N TRP A 208 23.93 4.66 -4.22
CA TRP A 208 24.66 3.82 -3.27
C TRP A 208 23.77 3.05 -2.29
N GLN A 209 22.51 3.44 -2.14
CA GLN A 209 21.55 2.73 -1.28
C GLN A 209 21.09 1.41 -1.90
N THR A 210 20.92 1.38 -3.23
CA THR A 210 20.51 0.19 -3.97
C THR A 210 21.37 -0.01 -5.24
N PRO A 211 22.73 -0.17 -5.08
CA PRO A 211 23.63 -0.19 -6.22
C PRO A 211 23.44 -1.37 -7.16
N ASN A 212 22.99 -2.51 -6.62
CA ASN A 212 22.85 -3.76 -7.36
C ASN A 212 21.38 -4.09 -7.70
N TRP A 213 20.43 -3.21 -7.36
CA TRP A 213 19.01 -3.43 -7.67
C TRP A 213 18.53 -2.51 -8.78
N SER A 214 17.69 -3.05 -9.65
CA SER A 214 16.92 -2.33 -10.67
C SER A 214 15.44 -2.38 -10.32
N PHE A 215 14.75 -1.32 -10.73
CA PHE A 215 13.33 -1.11 -10.50
C PHE A 215 12.64 -0.73 -11.82
N GLY A 216 11.35 -0.54 -11.82
CA GLY A 216 10.58 -0.07 -12.97
C GLY A 216 9.11 -0.44 -12.82
N VAL A 217 8.25 0.11 -13.65
CA VAL A 217 6.81 -0.24 -13.65
C VAL A 217 6.63 -1.70 -14.09
N GLN A 218 7.32 -2.13 -15.15
CA GLN A 218 7.39 -3.52 -15.64
C GLN A 218 6.00 -4.18 -15.81
N ASP A 219 5.08 -3.53 -16.47
CA ASP A 219 3.70 -4.02 -16.66
C ASP A 219 3.63 -5.36 -17.44
N GLU A 220 4.54 -5.63 -18.34
CA GLU A 220 4.66 -6.94 -19.02
C GLU A 220 5.07 -8.05 -18.03
N ASN A 221 6.01 -7.78 -17.12
CA ASN A 221 6.38 -8.72 -16.08
C ASN A 221 5.26 -8.90 -15.06
N MET A 222 4.50 -7.84 -14.76
CA MET A 222 3.29 -7.94 -13.95
C MET A 222 2.28 -8.89 -14.59
N GLN A 223 2.01 -8.76 -15.91
CA GLN A 223 1.10 -9.68 -16.62
C GLN A 223 1.57 -11.12 -16.51
N LYS A 224 2.86 -11.38 -16.76
CA LYS A 224 3.45 -12.71 -16.60
C LYS A 224 3.25 -13.26 -15.19
N THR A 225 3.51 -12.46 -14.17
CA THR A 225 3.33 -12.85 -12.77
C THR A 225 1.86 -13.16 -12.43
N VAL A 226 0.91 -12.38 -12.96
CA VAL A 226 -0.52 -12.67 -12.83
C VAL A 226 -0.89 -13.99 -13.48
N ASP A 227 -0.41 -14.24 -14.71
CA ASP A 227 -0.69 -15.47 -15.45
C ASP A 227 -0.10 -16.70 -14.72
N GLU A 228 1.10 -16.60 -14.18
CA GLU A 228 1.74 -17.63 -13.35
C GLU A 228 0.93 -17.91 -12.08
N ALA A 229 0.49 -16.87 -11.37
CA ALA A 229 -0.32 -17.02 -10.17
C ALA A 229 -1.68 -17.68 -10.46
N ARG A 230 -2.34 -17.28 -11.56
CA ARG A 230 -3.59 -17.92 -12.01
C ARG A 230 -3.38 -19.37 -12.41
N ALA A 231 -2.32 -19.68 -13.13
CA ALA A 231 -1.96 -21.06 -13.49
C ALA A 231 -1.62 -21.92 -12.28
N ALA A 232 -1.07 -21.31 -11.20
CA ALA A 232 -0.85 -21.96 -9.92
C ALA A 232 -2.13 -22.14 -9.08
N GLY A 233 -3.30 -21.73 -9.60
CA GLY A 233 -4.60 -21.96 -8.98
C GLY A 233 -5.16 -20.78 -8.18
N ALA A 234 -4.60 -19.59 -8.30
CA ALA A 234 -5.17 -18.40 -7.64
C ALA A 234 -6.58 -18.09 -8.14
N GLN A 235 -7.55 -18.10 -7.24
CA GLN A 235 -8.92 -17.66 -7.52
C GLN A 235 -9.07 -16.15 -7.38
N VAL A 236 -8.27 -15.54 -6.51
CA VAL A 236 -8.18 -14.09 -6.33
C VAL A 236 -6.73 -13.66 -6.51
N VAL A 237 -6.50 -12.61 -7.31
CA VAL A 237 -5.19 -11.99 -7.50
C VAL A 237 -5.27 -10.53 -7.10
N VAL A 238 -4.51 -10.16 -6.09
CA VAL A 238 -4.40 -8.77 -5.65
C VAL A 238 -2.96 -8.29 -5.79
N VAL A 239 -2.81 -7.00 -6.01
CA VAL A 239 -1.50 -6.33 -6.02
C VAL A 239 -1.44 -5.37 -4.84
N ILE A 240 -0.40 -5.45 -4.02
CA ILE A 240 0.00 -4.37 -3.13
C ILE A 240 1.02 -3.53 -3.88
N SER A 241 0.73 -2.25 -4.07
CA SER A 241 1.47 -1.40 -4.99
C SER A 241 1.94 -0.11 -4.33
N HIS A 242 3.18 0.26 -4.63
CA HIS A 242 3.72 1.56 -4.26
C HIS A 242 4.00 2.45 -5.49
N ASN A 243 3.27 2.23 -6.59
CA ASN A 243 3.44 3.01 -7.83
C ASN A 243 2.95 4.46 -7.73
N GLY A 244 1.95 4.71 -6.89
CA GLY A 244 1.09 5.90 -6.92
C GLY A 244 -0.15 5.70 -7.80
N MET A 245 -1.21 6.45 -7.47
CA MET A 245 -2.56 6.24 -8.01
C MET A 245 -2.64 6.26 -9.54
N ASP A 246 -2.00 7.22 -10.19
CA ASP A 246 -2.07 7.36 -11.65
C ASP A 246 -1.42 6.19 -12.39
N VAL A 247 -0.28 5.72 -11.87
CA VAL A 247 0.43 4.57 -12.45
C VAL A 247 -0.36 3.29 -12.21
N ASP A 248 -1.00 3.14 -11.05
CA ASP A 248 -1.85 1.99 -10.75
C ASP A 248 -3.10 1.94 -11.62
N LEU A 249 -3.75 3.07 -11.87
CA LEU A 249 -4.86 3.16 -12.83
C LEU A 249 -4.41 2.74 -14.24
N LYS A 250 -3.21 3.19 -14.66
CA LYS A 250 -2.66 2.81 -15.95
C LYS A 250 -2.32 1.33 -16.01
N MET A 251 -1.69 0.78 -14.97
CA MET A 251 -1.38 -0.66 -14.86
C MET A 251 -2.66 -1.50 -14.91
N ALA A 252 -3.69 -1.14 -14.14
CA ALA A 252 -5.00 -1.81 -14.16
C ALA A 252 -5.65 -1.82 -15.54
N SER A 253 -5.44 -0.77 -16.36
CA SER A 253 -5.98 -0.70 -17.73
C SER A 253 -5.24 -1.61 -18.71
N ARG A 254 -4.00 -2.01 -18.42
CA ARG A 254 -3.13 -2.77 -19.32
C ARG A 254 -3.01 -4.24 -18.92
N VAL A 255 -2.94 -4.52 -17.63
CA VAL A 255 -2.75 -5.87 -17.08
C VAL A 255 -4.11 -6.52 -16.83
N LYS A 256 -4.29 -7.75 -17.32
CA LYS A 256 -5.52 -8.51 -17.17
C LYS A 256 -5.42 -9.48 -15.99
N GLY A 257 -6.55 -9.81 -15.39
CA GLY A 257 -6.63 -10.86 -14.38
C GLY A 257 -6.27 -10.41 -12.96
N ILE A 258 -6.03 -9.11 -12.72
CA ILE A 258 -5.95 -8.53 -11.38
C ILE A 258 -7.36 -8.19 -10.91
N ASP A 259 -7.74 -8.67 -9.71
CA ASP A 259 -9.05 -8.35 -9.11
C ASP A 259 -9.03 -7.00 -8.40
N ALA A 260 -7.93 -6.70 -7.66
CA ALA A 260 -7.77 -5.42 -6.98
C ALA A 260 -6.30 -4.99 -6.88
N ILE A 261 -6.06 -3.67 -6.94
CA ILE A 261 -4.79 -3.04 -6.60
C ILE A 261 -5.01 -2.19 -5.34
N PHE A 262 -4.23 -2.49 -4.32
CA PHE A 262 -4.10 -1.70 -3.10
C PHE A 262 -2.89 -0.79 -3.25
N GLY A 263 -3.13 0.48 -3.57
CA GLY A 263 -2.11 1.47 -3.89
C GLY A 263 -1.54 2.17 -2.66
N GLY A 264 -0.50 2.95 -2.89
CA GLY A 264 0.18 3.79 -1.91
C GLY A 264 0.96 4.90 -2.61
N HIS A 265 1.91 5.54 -1.90
CA HIS A 265 2.84 6.54 -2.40
C HIS A 265 2.27 7.96 -2.55
N THR A 266 1.16 8.14 -3.24
CA THR A 266 0.61 9.48 -3.52
C THR A 266 -0.27 10.03 -2.40
N HIS A 267 -0.48 9.25 -1.32
CA HIS A 267 -1.27 9.62 -0.14
C HIS A 267 -2.67 10.13 -0.50
N ASP A 268 -3.31 9.53 -1.49
CA ASP A 268 -4.59 9.98 -1.99
C ASP A 268 -5.75 9.60 -1.07
N GLY A 269 -6.64 10.54 -0.84
CA GLY A 269 -7.92 10.25 -0.19
C GLY A 269 -8.91 9.67 -1.19
N VAL A 270 -9.03 8.35 -1.27
CA VAL A 270 -9.92 7.63 -2.20
C VAL A 270 -11.06 6.96 -1.43
N PRO A 271 -12.20 7.66 -1.21
CA PRO A 271 -13.31 7.14 -0.41
C PRO A 271 -14.00 5.91 -0.99
N ALA A 272 -13.87 5.68 -2.29
CA ALA A 272 -14.40 4.51 -2.97
C ALA A 272 -13.42 4.01 -4.03
N PRO A 273 -13.27 2.69 -4.25
CA PRO A 273 -12.39 2.16 -5.27
C PRO A 273 -12.76 2.65 -6.67
N VAL A 274 -11.76 2.94 -7.49
CA VAL A 274 -11.95 3.22 -8.91
C VAL A 274 -12.04 1.90 -9.67
N VAL A 275 -13.08 1.74 -10.46
CA VAL A 275 -13.29 0.56 -11.30
C VAL A 275 -12.64 0.80 -12.67
N VAL A 276 -11.54 0.11 -12.95
CA VAL A 276 -10.83 0.20 -14.22
C VAL A 276 -11.17 -0.99 -15.11
N LYS A 277 -11.74 -0.71 -16.27
CA LYS A 277 -12.04 -1.75 -17.28
C LYS A 277 -10.80 -2.03 -18.14
N ASN A 278 -10.55 -3.29 -18.43
CA ASN A 278 -9.52 -3.75 -19.34
C ASN A 278 -10.01 -4.89 -20.23
N ALA A 279 -9.19 -5.41 -21.13
CA ALA A 279 -9.57 -6.46 -22.07
C ALA A 279 -9.87 -7.83 -21.41
N GLY A 280 -9.56 -8.01 -20.13
CA GLY A 280 -9.83 -9.25 -19.36
C GLY A 280 -10.98 -9.12 -18.36
N GLY A 281 -11.62 -7.93 -18.25
CA GLY A 281 -12.66 -7.65 -17.27
C GLY A 281 -12.51 -6.29 -16.61
N GLN A 282 -12.43 -6.28 -15.28
CA GLN A 282 -12.24 -5.05 -14.51
C GLN A 282 -11.32 -5.31 -13.31
N THR A 283 -10.64 -4.25 -12.88
CA THR A 283 -9.80 -4.21 -11.68
C THR A 283 -10.27 -3.08 -10.77
N LEU A 284 -10.37 -3.34 -9.47
CA LEU A 284 -10.61 -2.30 -8.47
C LEU A 284 -9.27 -1.68 -8.08
N VAL A 285 -9.20 -0.34 -8.05
CA VAL A 285 -7.99 0.38 -7.62
C VAL A 285 -8.35 1.30 -6.47
N THR A 286 -7.57 1.23 -5.40
CA THR A 286 -7.69 2.11 -4.22
C THR A 286 -6.30 2.59 -3.80
N ASN A 287 -6.27 3.60 -2.92
CA ASN A 287 -5.02 4.14 -2.37
C ASN A 287 -5.21 4.37 -0.86
#